data_4275cb20ed10d1e710054c3a69ef1cdf
#
_entry.id   4275cb20ed10d1e710054c3a69ef1cdf
#
_cell.length_a   1.000
_cell.length_b   1.000
_cell.length_c   1.000
_cell.angle_alpha   90.00
_cell.angle_beta   90.00
_cell.angle_gamma   90.00
#
_symmetry.space_group_name_H-M   'P 1'
#
loop_
_entity.id
_entity.type
_entity.pdbx_description
1 polymer ?
#
loop_
_entity_poly.entity_id
_entity_poly.type
_entity_poly.pdbx_seq_one_letter_code
_entity_poly.pdbx_strand_id
1 'polypeptide(L)'
;MVPVVSAQAPSGFAAYQPTLNIDGPVILRSWGSDEMVGMMSAWESGFMRFQPQVRFSDKLKGTETAQAALFAHIADMALMSRPILPLERHVMFRREHHLPLEIMVATGSPEASDRTFALAIMVSKDNPLHSLSLHQLDGIFGDQRTGAWDEEFIWHPEAARGADQNLRTWGQLGLTGEWADKPIHVYGYPVTIYSPTSGPMLSFRKQVMQGGDIWNPDLQEFPEGKQIADALTKDRYAIGYTCLCDETDALKPLAIAPAGGAAVPLTRATVADRSYPLTRSVYIYIDRTPGEPVDPALKEFLTYVLSRQGQQDIGRSSGYLPLTPEIARQQLQKLQ
;
A
#
# COMPACT_ATOMS: atom_id res chain seq x y z
N MET A 1 23.77 12.30 -15.36
CA MET A 1 22.60 13.20 -15.17
C MET A 1 21.46 12.58 -15.96
N VAL A 2 20.63 11.74 -15.33
CA VAL A 2 19.46 11.12 -15.96
C VAL A 2 18.38 12.20 -16.03
N PRO A 3 17.71 12.43 -17.15
CA PRO A 3 16.65 13.41 -17.24
C PRO A 3 15.49 12.97 -16.34
N VAL A 4 15.14 13.82 -15.37
CA VAL A 4 13.90 13.68 -14.60
C VAL A 4 12.75 13.86 -15.58
N VAL A 5 12.17 12.76 -16.03
CA VAL A 5 10.92 12.79 -16.81
C VAL A 5 9.84 13.29 -15.87
N SER A 6 9.46 14.54 -16.04
CA SER A 6 8.30 15.14 -15.36
C SER A 6 7.06 14.29 -15.69
N ALA A 7 6.62 13.47 -14.77
CA ALA A 7 5.35 12.79 -14.89
C ALA A 7 4.24 13.84 -14.84
N GLN A 8 3.72 14.23 -15.99
CA GLN A 8 2.49 15.02 -16.07
C GLN A 8 1.37 14.20 -15.47
N ALA A 9 0.60 14.78 -14.55
CA ALA A 9 -0.61 14.13 -14.07
C ALA A 9 -1.50 13.80 -15.27
N PRO A 10 -2.09 12.59 -15.32
CA PRO A 10 -2.96 12.21 -16.43
C PRO A 10 -4.08 13.24 -16.64
N SER A 11 -4.52 13.42 -17.89
CA SER A 11 -5.72 14.21 -18.20
C SER A 11 -6.92 13.64 -17.46
N GLY A 12 -7.77 14.47 -16.88
CA GLY A 12 -9.01 14.05 -16.20
C GLY A 12 -9.14 14.47 -14.74
N PHE A 13 -8.09 15.02 -14.11
CA PHE A 13 -8.22 15.65 -12.80
C PHE A 13 -8.83 17.04 -12.90
N ALA A 14 -9.75 17.38 -11.99
CA ALA A 14 -10.20 18.74 -11.81
C ALA A 14 -9.05 19.62 -11.29
N ALA A 15 -8.96 20.85 -11.79
CA ALA A 15 -8.04 21.84 -11.22
C ALA A 15 -8.55 22.24 -9.84
N TYR A 16 -7.63 22.44 -8.88
CA TYR A 16 -7.99 23.02 -7.60
C TYR A 16 -8.40 24.47 -7.79
N GLN A 17 -9.53 24.81 -7.24
CA GLN A 17 -10.04 26.17 -7.09
C GLN A 17 -10.50 26.29 -5.63
N PRO A 18 -9.97 27.27 -4.87
CA PRO A 18 -10.43 27.49 -3.51
C PRO A 18 -11.94 27.70 -3.47
N THR A 19 -12.63 26.95 -2.62
CA THR A 19 -14.07 27.13 -2.38
C THR A 19 -14.32 28.01 -1.18
N LEU A 20 -13.30 28.18 -0.33
CA LEU A 20 -13.30 29.01 0.85
C LEU A 20 -12.02 29.85 0.86
N ASN A 21 -12.15 31.14 1.18
CA ASN A 21 -11.01 31.95 1.61
C ASN A 21 -10.83 31.78 3.12
N ILE A 22 -9.67 31.23 3.52
CA ILE A 22 -9.37 31.02 4.94
C ILE A 22 -8.91 32.35 5.54
N ASP A 23 -9.78 32.94 6.35
CA ASP A 23 -9.52 34.21 7.03
C ASP A 23 -8.79 33.95 8.37
N GLY A 24 -7.58 34.54 8.48
CA GLY A 24 -6.74 34.41 9.67
C GLY A 24 -5.81 33.18 9.64
N PRO A 25 -4.87 33.11 10.60
CA PRO A 25 -3.89 32.04 10.65
C PRO A 25 -4.52 30.72 11.12
N VAL A 26 -4.37 29.68 10.31
CA VAL A 26 -4.77 28.30 10.62
C VAL A 26 -3.54 27.41 10.61
N ILE A 27 -3.43 26.49 11.55
CA ILE A 27 -2.38 25.47 11.62
C ILE A 27 -3.02 24.11 11.42
N LEU A 28 -2.65 23.42 10.35
CA LEU A 28 -2.97 22.01 10.12
C LEU A 28 -1.86 21.14 10.67
N ARG A 29 -2.20 20.18 11.55
CA ARG A 29 -1.24 19.34 12.25
C ARG A 29 -1.26 17.94 11.62
N SER A 30 -0.09 17.42 11.26
CA SER A 30 0.05 16.07 10.74
C SER A 30 1.03 15.23 11.57
N TRP A 31 0.70 13.96 11.75
CA TRP A 31 1.58 12.96 12.34
C TRP A 31 1.59 11.73 11.46
N GLY A 32 2.70 10.99 11.44
CA GLY A 32 2.73 9.70 10.80
C GLY A 32 4.02 9.35 10.08
N SER A 33 3.86 8.74 8.91
CA SER A 33 4.94 8.12 8.16
C SER A 33 6.00 9.12 7.69
N ASP A 34 7.22 8.85 8.02
CA ASP A 34 8.42 9.56 7.52
C ASP A 34 8.65 9.32 6.01
N GLU A 35 8.15 8.22 5.45
CA GLU A 35 8.14 7.97 4.01
C GLU A 35 7.36 9.05 3.22
N MET A 36 6.44 9.77 3.89
CA MET A 36 5.58 10.79 3.26
C MET A 36 6.11 12.22 3.38
N VAL A 37 7.26 12.46 4.00
CA VAL A 37 7.82 13.80 4.24
C VAL A 37 7.95 14.61 2.93
N GLY A 38 8.55 14.05 1.89
CA GLY A 38 8.75 14.74 0.62
C GLY A 38 7.44 15.10 -0.10
N MET A 39 6.44 14.21 0.00
CA MET A 39 5.12 14.41 -0.58
C MET A 39 4.34 15.47 0.18
N MET A 40 4.36 15.42 1.51
CA MET A 40 3.71 16.43 2.37
C MET A 40 4.28 17.83 2.12
N SER A 41 5.61 17.98 2.13
CA SER A 41 6.27 19.25 1.86
C SER A 41 5.92 19.85 0.49
N ALA A 42 5.75 19.00 -0.54
CA ALA A 42 5.31 19.46 -1.86
C ALA A 42 3.86 19.97 -1.84
N TRP A 43 2.95 19.24 -1.19
CA TRP A 43 1.56 19.67 -1.03
C TRP A 43 1.42 20.96 -0.25
N GLU A 44 2.14 21.11 0.87
CA GLU A 44 2.16 22.33 1.66
C GLU A 44 2.58 23.54 0.84
N SER A 45 3.73 23.41 0.17
CA SER A 45 4.28 24.47 -0.68
C SER A 45 3.32 24.84 -1.82
N GLY A 46 2.64 23.83 -2.38
CA GLY A 46 1.68 24.02 -3.44
C GLY A 46 0.38 24.67 -2.96
N PHE A 47 -0.16 24.20 -1.83
CA PHE A 47 -1.40 24.67 -1.24
C PHE A 47 -1.30 26.10 -0.70
N MET A 48 -0.19 26.45 -0.02
CA MET A 48 0.04 27.80 0.50
C MET A 48 0.08 28.89 -0.57
N ARG A 49 0.25 28.55 -1.85
CA ARG A 49 0.08 29.53 -2.97
C ARG A 49 -1.36 29.98 -3.15
N PHE A 50 -2.32 29.15 -2.77
CA PHE A 50 -3.74 29.41 -2.83
C PHE A 50 -4.33 29.89 -1.50
N GLN A 51 -3.77 29.39 -0.40
CA GLN A 51 -4.23 29.64 0.98
C GLN A 51 -3.04 30.13 1.85
N PRO A 52 -2.58 31.37 1.66
CA PRO A 52 -1.35 31.86 2.29
C PRO A 52 -1.44 32.04 3.81
N GLN A 53 -2.63 31.94 4.40
CA GLN A 53 -2.84 32.01 5.85
C GLN A 53 -2.65 30.66 6.55
N VAL A 54 -2.64 29.56 5.80
CA VAL A 54 -2.46 28.22 6.37
C VAL A 54 -0.98 27.95 6.67
N ARG A 55 -0.72 27.31 7.78
CA ARG A 55 0.60 26.79 8.19
C ARG A 55 0.45 25.32 8.50
N PHE A 56 1.55 24.60 8.48
CA PHE A 56 1.60 23.18 8.79
C PHE A 56 2.54 22.92 9.99
N SER A 57 2.20 21.87 10.75
CA SER A 57 3.01 21.44 11.89
C SER A 57 3.11 19.90 11.84
N ASP A 58 4.19 19.41 11.25
CA ASP A 58 4.38 18.01 10.95
C ASP A 58 5.25 17.28 11.97
N LYS A 59 4.85 16.08 12.30
CA LYS A 59 5.59 15.13 13.16
C LYS A 59 5.61 13.75 12.47
N LEU A 60 6.31 13.67 11.34
CA LEU A 60 6.42 12.45 10.54
C LEU A 60 7.60 11.61 11.04
N LYS A 61 7.32 10.68 11.98
CA LYS A 61 8.31 9.90 12.75
C LYS A 61 8.03 8.38 12.74
N GLY A 62 7.23 7.93 11.79
CA GLY A 62 6.80 6.55 11.63
C GLY A 62 5.28 6.41 11.63
N THR A 63 4.79 5.48 10.80
CA THR A 63 3.35 5.24 10.60
C THR A 63 2.62 4.92 11.92
N GLU A 64 3.29 4.29 12.87
CA GLU A 64 2.75 3.90 14.17
C GLU A 64 2.34 5.10 15.04
N THR A 65 2.92 6.27 14.78
CA THR A 65 2.57 7.51 15.51
C THR A 65 1.29 8.15 15.01
N ALA A 66 0.86 7.83 13.80
CA ALA A 66 -0.23 8.47 13.08
C ALA A 66 -1.57 8.36 13.82
N GLN A 67 -2.03 7.13 14.04
CA GLN A 67 -3.32 6.87 14.68
C GLN A 67 -3.33 7.27 16.14
N ALA A 68 -2.21 7.09 16.85
CA ALA A 68 -2.08 7.52 18.24
C ALA A 68 -2.25 9.05 18.38
N ALA A 69 -1.68 9.82 17.46
CA ALA A 69 -1.80 11.27 17.46
C ALA A 69 -3.22 11.76 17.10
N LEU A 70 -3.87 11.10 16.13
CA LEU A 70 -5.26 11.38 15.77
C LEU A 70 -6.19 11.07 16.97
N PHE A 71 -6.03 9.88 17.56
CA PHE A 71 -6.74 9.46 18.75
C PHE A 71 -6.57 10.39 19.96
N ALA A 72 -5.38 10.98 20.12
CA ALA A 72 -5.11 11.95 21.19
C ALA A 72 -5.55 13.39 20.85
N HIS A 73 -6.14 13.64 19.67
CA HIS A 73 -6.52 14.96 19.13
C HIS A 73 -5.37 15.97 19.07
N ILE A 74 -4.12 15.47 18.95
CA ILE A 74 -2.92 16.32 18.76
C ILE A 74 -2.53 16.46 17.28
N ALA A 75 -3.19 15.69 16.41
CA ALA A 75 -3.09 15.80 14.95
C ALA A 75 -4.47 15.95 14.33
N ASP A 76 -4.55 16.67 13.22
CA ASP A 76 -5.74 16.80 12.38
C ASP A 76 -5.73 15.76 11.25
N MET A 77 -4.52 15.27 10.90
CA MET A 77 -4.27 14.27 9.86
C MET A 77 -3.30 13.20 10.36
N ALA A 78 -3.64 11.93 10.10
CA ALA A 78 -2.78 10.77 10.29
C ALA A 78 -2.27 10.28 8.93
N LEU A 79 -0.98 10.48 8.65
CA LEU A 79 -0.34 10.12 7.38
C LEU A 79 0.19 8.68 7.48
N MET A 80 -0.33 7.77 6.66
CA MET A 80 -0.05 6.34 6.78
C MET A 80 0.42 5.72 5.47
N SER A 81 1.54 5.02 5.51
CA SER A 81 2.12 4.25 4.41
C SER A 81 1.52 2.83 4.28
N ARG A 82 0.54 2.50 5.11
CA ARG A 82 -0.23 1.25 5.13
C ARG A 82 -1.68 1.52 5.50
N PRO A 83 -2.59 0.60 5.25
CA PRO A 83 -3.93 0.65 5.85
C PRO A 83 -3.88 0.68 7.37
N ILE A 84 -4.92 1.24 7.98
CA ILE A 84 -5.12 1.18 9.43
C ILE A 84 -5.24 -0.27 9.90
N LEU A 85 -4.59 -0.61 11.02
CA LEU A 85 -4.67 -1.94 11.61
C LEU A 85 -6.04 -2.17 12.28
N PRO A 86 -6.53 -3.43 12.34
CA PRO A 86 -7.74 -3.76 13.06
C PRO A 86 -7.73 -3.26 14.51
N LEU A 87 -6.59 -3.40 15.22
CA LEU A 87 -6.46 -2.90 16.58
C LEU A 87 -6.56 -1.37 16.66
N GLU A 88 -5.94 -0.64 15.74
CA GLU A 88 -6.03 0.83 15.67
C GLU A 88 -7.48 1.27 15.42
N ARG A 89 -8.19 0.60 14.49
CA ARG A 89 -9.62 0.82 14.24
C ARG A 89 -10.46 0.58 15.50
N HIS A 90 -10.21 -0.53 16.20
CA HIS A 90 -10.93 -0.87 17.40
C HIS A 90 -10.74 0.17 18.52
N VAL A 91 -9.51 0.64 18.72
CA VAL A 91 -9.20 1.69 19.71
C VAL A 91 -9.93 2.99 19.39
N MET A 92 -9.90 3.42 18.11
CA MET A 92 -10.64 4.61 17.66
C MET A 92 -12.14 4.45 17.88
N PHE A 93 -12.72 3.34 17.43
CA PHE A 93 -14.14 3.08 17.58
C PHE A 93 -14.60 3.05 19.04
N ARG A 94 -13.82 2.49 19.95
CA ARG A 94 -14.17 2.43 21.37
C ARG A 94 -14.20 3.80 22.04
N ARG A 95 -13.41 4.74 21.55
CA ARG A 95 -13.35 6.09 22.12
C ARG A 95 -14.33 7.03 21.44
N GLU A 96 -14.27 7.09 20.10
CA GLU A 96 -14.99 8.09 19.33
C GLU A 96 -16.36 7.58 18.86
N HIS A 97 -16.65 6.27 19.01
CA HIS A 97 -17.85 5.59 18.52
C HIS A 97 -18.03 5.64 16.99
N HIS A 98 -16.96 5.99 16.28
CA HIS A 98 -16.86 5.93 14.82
C HIS A 98 -15.43 5.60 14.37
N LEU A 99 -15.28 5.31 13.11
CA LEU A 99 -13.97 5.05 12.50
C LEU A 99 -13.43 6.33 11.86
N PRO A 100 -12.11 6.52 11.82
CA PRO A 100 -11.53 7.63 11.10
C PRO A 100 -11.84 7.53 9.61
N LEU A 101 -12.05 8.67 8.96
CA LEU A 101 -12.29 8.72 7.53
C LEU A 101 -10.98 8.46 6.77
N GLU A 102 -10.96 7.40 5.97
CA GLU A 102 -9.84 7.01 5.14
C GLU A 102 -9.87 7.72 3.79
N ILE A 103 -8.80 8.42 3.46
CA ILE A 103 -8.59 9.08 2.17
C ILE A 103 -7.33 8.51 1.53
N MET A 104 -7.47 7.78 0.43
CA MET A 104 -6.34 7.37 -0.39
C MET A 104 -5.80 8.59 -1.14
N VAL A 105 -4.51 8.87 -1.04
CA VAL A 105 -3.91 10.12 -1.56
C VAL A 105 -2.88 9.90 -2.65
N ALA A 106 -2.22 8.73 -2.67
CA ALA A 106 -1.25 8.40 -3.71
C ALA A 106 -1.15 6.88 -3.94
N THR A 107 -0.57 6.51 -5.06
CA THR A 107 -0.18 5.14 -5.40
C THR A 107 1.28 4.93 -5.01
N GLY A 108 1.60 3.75 -4.49
CA GLY A 108 2.94 3.37 -4.07
C GLY A 108 3.95 3.39 -5.22
N SER A 109 5.22 3.42 -4.86
CA SER A 109 6.32 3.37 -5.84
C SER A 109 6.40 1.99 -6.49
N PRO A 110 6.73 1.88 -7.78
CA PRO A 110 7.09 0.59 -8.36
C PRO A 110 8.55 0.18 -8.03
N GLU A 111 9.44 1.12 -7.71
CA GLU A 111 10.89 0.94 -7.82
C GLU A 111 11.71 1.48 -6.63
N ALA A 112 11.08 1.84 -5.51
CA ALA A 112 11.80 2.43 -4.37
C ALA A 112 11.41 1.79 -3.05
N SER A 113 12.41 1.24 -2.32
CA SER A 113 12.21 0.55 -1.03
C SER A 113 12.09 1.46 0.17
N ASP A 114 12.52 2.72 0.06
CA ASP A 114 12.48 3.74 1.11
C ASP A 114 11.11 4.40 1.28
N ARG A 115 10.08 3.81 0.67
CA ARG A 115 8.68 4.27 0.70
C ARG A 115 7.73 3.11 0.40
N THR A 116 6.43 3.33 0.53
CA THR A 116 5.43 2.34 0.13
C THR A 116 5.65 1.92 -1.32
N PHE A 117 5.88 0.64 -1.58
CA PHE A 117 6.14 0.08 -2.91
C PHE A 117 5.11 -0.99 -3.30
N ALA A 118 4.91 -1.21 -4.60
CA ALA A 118 4.15 -2.36 -5.10
C ALA A 118 4.93 -3.65 -4.85
N LEU A 119 4.25 -4.73 -4.45
CA LEU A 119 4.91 -6.00 -4.11
C LEU A 119 5.30 -6.75 -5.38
N ALA A 120 6.58 -7.03 -5.54
CA ALA A 120 7.12 -7.91 -6.57
C ALA A 120 7.18 -9.35 -6.04
N ILE A 121 6.64 -10.30 -6.79
CA ILE A 121 6.82 -11.73 -6.52
C ILE A 121 8.04 -12.19 -7.28
N MET A 122 9.08 -12.58 -6.57
CA MET A 122 10.40 -12.89 -7.11
C MET A 122 10.72 -14.38 -7.06
N VAL A 123 11.32 -14.88 -8.11
CA VAL A 123 11.90 -16.23 -8.22
C VAL A 123 13.27 -16.17 -8.89
N SER A 124 14.03 -17.26 -8.82
CA SER A 124 15.26 -17.40 -9.62
C SER A 124 14.96 -17.19 -11.11
N LYS A 125 15.88 -16.60 -11.87
CA LYS A 125 15.80 -16.50 -13.35
C LYS A 125 15.70 -17.87 -14.04
N ASP A 126 16.26 -18.89 -13.41
CA ASP A 126 16.18 -20.27 -13.94
C ASP A 126 14.78 -20.89 -13.77
N ASN A 127 13.91 -20.32 -12.95
CA ASN A 127 12.55 -20.83 -12.77
C ASN A 127 11.76 -20.69 -14.06
N PRO A 128 11.14 -21.76 -14.62
CA PRO A 128 10.39 -21.69 -15.87
C PRO A 128 9.09 -20.89 -15.81
N LEU A 129 8.56 -20.59 -14.61
CA LEU A 129 7.32 -19.82 -14.49
C LEU A 129 7.50 -18.37 -14.97
N HIS A 130 6.42 -17.83 -15.53
CA HIS A 130 6.32 -16.44 -15.94
C HIS A 130 5.23 -15.68 -15.19
N SER A 131 4.26 -16.39 -14.62
CA SER A 131 3.13 -15.80 -13.92
C SER A 131 2.55 -16.72 -12.87
N LEU A 132 1.84 -16.13 -11.90
CA LEU A 132 1.00 -16.80 -10.92
C LEU A 132 -0.33 -16.04 -10.76
N SER A 133 -1.39 -16.75 -10.39
CA SER A 133 -2.62 -16.10 -9.95
C SER A 133 -2.55 -15.76 -8.45
N LEU A 134 -3.40 -14.82 -7.99
CA LEU A 134 -3.56 -14.53 -6.57
C LEU A 134 -3.95 -15.80 -5.79
N HIS A 135 -4.78 -16.67 -6.37
CA HIS A 135 -5.15 -17.94 -5.75
C HIS A 135 -3.96 -18.91 -5.58
N GLN A 136 -3.08 -18.99 -6.58
CA GLN A 136 -1.85 -19.78 -6.48
C GLN A 136 -0.89 -19.19 -5.43
N LEU A 137 -0.78 -17.87 -5.34
CA LEU A 137 0.01 -17.20 -4.29
C LEU A 137 -0.53 -17.53 -2.90
N ASP A 138 -1.85 -17.48 -2.71
CA ASP A 138 -2.48 -17.92 -1.47
C ASP A 138 -2.18 -19.40 -1.19
N GLY A 139 -2.14 -20.25 -2.25
CA GLY A 139 -1.73 -21.64 -2.19
C GLY A 139 -0.32 -21.86 -1.65
N ILE A 140 0.59 -21.01 -2.05
CA ILE A 140 2.02 -21.09 -1.70
C ILE A 140 2.29 -20.52 -0.31
N PHE A 141 1.79 -19.29 -0.04
CA PHE A 141 2.11 -18.52 1.16
C PHE A 141 1.15 -18.75 2.32
N GLY A 142 -0.07 -19.20 2.05
CA GLY A 142 -1.08 -19.50 3.06
C GLY A 142 -1.16 -20.97 3.43
N ASP A 143 -2.01 -21.25 4.43
CA ASP A 143 -2.34 -22.61 4.83
C ASP A 143 -3.85 -22.76 5.05
N GLN A 144 -4.29 -23.97 5.44
CA GLN A 144 -5.68 -24.30 5.71
C GLN A 144 -6.30 -23.32 6.72
N ARG A 145 -7.49 -22.80 6.39
CA ARG A 145 -8.26 -21.90 7.25
C ARG A 145 -9.76 -22.03 7.00
N THR A 146 -10.56 -21.71 8.00
CA THR A 146 -12.03 -21.81 7.94
C THR A 146 -12.70 -20.50 7.49
N GLY A 147 -11.94 -19.46 7.26
CA GLY A 147 -12.37 -18.12 6.87
C GLY A 147 -11.32 -17.07 7.24
N ALA A 148 -11.70 -15.81 7.18
CA ALA A 148 -10.85 -14.69 7.55
C ALA A 148 -11.68 -13.58 8.22
N TRP A 149 -11.02 -12.76 9.05
CA TRP A 149 -11.58 -11.51 9.55
C TRP A 149 -11.12 -10.35 8.66
N ASP A 150 -12.04 -9.52 8.23
CA ASP A 150 -11.68 -8.29 7.54
C ASP A 150 -11.26 -7.18 8.53
N GLU A 151 -10.98 -6.01 7.98
CA GLU A 151 -10.57 -4.83 8.75
C GLU A 151 -11.72 -4.24 9.59
N GLU A 152 -12.97 -4.67 9.36
CA GLU A 152 -14.18 -4.24 10.08
C GLU A 152 -14.63 -5.27 11.13
N PHE A 153 -13.81 -6.30 11.36
CA PHE A 153 -14.11 -7.45 12.23
C PHE A 153 -15.35 -8.24 11.78
N ILE A 154 -15.61 -8.26 10.46
CA ILE A 154 -16.62 -9.13 9.88
C ILE A 154 -15.95 -10.44 9.46
N TRP A 155 -16.57 -11.54 9.86
CA TRP A 155 -16.09 -12.87 9.47
C TRP A 155 -16.51 -13.23 8.06
N HIS A 156 -15.55 -13.62 7.23
CA HIS A 156 -15.69 -14.02 5.84
C HIS A 156 -15.44 -15.52 5.68
N PRO A 157 -16.48 -16.36 5.75
CA PRO A 157 -16.33 -17.80 5.54
C PRO A 157 -15.93 -18.17 4.11
N GLU A 158 -16.19 -17.31 3.13
CA GLU A 158 -15.76 -17.46 1.73
C GLU A 158 -14.25 -17.38 1.53
N ALA A 159 -13.52 -16.81 2.49
CA ALA A 159 -12.06 -16.83 2.52
C ALA A 159 -11.49 -18.16 3.06
N ALA A 160 -12.36 -19.16 3.33
CA ALA A 160 -11.95 -20.48 3.75
C ALA A 160 -11.12 -21.18 2.67
N ARG A 161 -10.21 -22.04 3.10
CA ARG A 161 -9.27 -22.73 2.24
C ARG A 161 -8.94 -24.10 2.83
N GLY A 162 -9.06 -25.15 2.02
CA GLY A 162 -8.70 -26.53 2.41
C GLY A 162 -7.19 -26.80 2.27
N ALA A 163 -6.71 -27.81 2.97
CA ALA A 163 -5.32 -28.26 2.86
C ALA A 163 -4.97 -28.79 1.45
N ASP A 164 -5.95 -29.30 0.72
CA ASP A 164 -5.82 -29.77 -0.66
C ASP A 164 -5.48 -28.65 -1.65
N GLN A 165 -5.72 -27.39 -1.29
CA GLN A 165 -5.37 -26.22 -2.07
C GLN A 165 -3.94 -25.71 -1.79
N ASN A 166 -3.24 -26.30 -0.83
CA ASN A 166 -1.85 -25.94 -0.53
C ASN A 166 -0.92 -26.36 -1.67
N LEU A 167 -0.08 -25.42 -2.11
CA LEU A 167 0.94 -25.62 -3.14
C LEU A 167 2.31 -25.63 -2.48
N ARG A 168 2.92 -26.80 -2.42
CA ARG A 168 4.21 -27.03 -1.69
C ARG A 168 5.32 -27.51 -2.62
N THR A 169 4.99 -27.89 -3.87
CA THR A 169 5.99 -28.29 -4.88
C THR A 169 5.76 -27.54 -6.19
N TRP A 170 6.84 -27.34 -6.92
CA TRP A 170 6.79 -26.69 -8.22
C TRP A 170 6.00 -27.50 -9.26
N GLY A 171 5.96 -28.83 -9.12
CA GLY A 171 5.14 -29.69 -9.97
C GLY A 171 3.64 -29.44 -9.84
N GLN A 172 3.14 -29.04 -8.66
CA GLN A 172 1.74 -28.65 -8.46
C GLN A 172 1.38 -27.36 -9.24
N LEU A 173 2.38 -26.59 -9.65
CA LEU A 173 2.23 -25.43 -10.54
C LEU A 173 2.43 -25.78 -12.02
N GLY A 174 2.53 -27.08 -12.35
CA GLY A 174 2.66 -27.57 -13.73
C GLY A 174 4.10 -27.65 -14.24
N LEU A 175 5.11 -27.42 -13.40
CA LEU A 175 6.50 -27.61 -13.80
C LEU A 175 6.86 -29.08 -13.86
N THR A 176 7.67 -29.44 -14.85
CA THR A 176 8.06 -30.83 -15.12
C THR A 176 9.59 -31.00 -15.03
N GLY A 177 10.08 -32.24 -15.26
CA GLY A 177 11.51 -32.56 -15.24
C GLY A 177 12.11 -32.33 -13.86
N GLU A 178 13.24 -31.66 -13.79
CA GLU A 178 13.97 -31.41 -12.54
C GLU A 178 13.17 -30.59 -11.49
N TRP A 179 12.10 -29.90 -11.89
CA TRP A 179 11.27 -29.07 -11.01
C TRP A 179 10.09 -29.82 -10.39
N ALA A 180 9.66 -30.95 -10.99
CA ALA A 180 8.42 -31.62 -10.65
C ALA A 180 8.27 -31.92 -9.14
N ASP A 181 9.31 -32.48 -8.54
CA ASP A 181 9.29 -32.91 -7.14
C ASP A 181 9.99 -31.94 -6.17
N LYS A 182 10.41 -30.77 -6.68
CA LYS A 182 11.12 -29.81 -5.83
C LYS A 182 10.16 -29.06 -4.94
N PRO A 183 10.47 -28.93 -3.64
CA PRO A 183 9.69 -28.13 -2.74
C PRO A 183 9.76 -26.64 -3.13
N ILE A 184 8.72 -25.90 -2.81
CA ILE A 184 8.70 -24.43 -2.89
C ILE A 184 9.17 -23.89 -1.55
N HIS A 185 10.33 -23.27 -1.50
CA HIS A 185 10.80 -22.57 -0.31
C HIS A 185 10.23 -21.15 -0.29
N VAL A 186 9.59 -20.75 0.80
CA VAL A 186 8.80 -19.54 0.86
C VAL A 186 9.49 -18.49 1.73
N TYR A 187 9.75 -17.30 1.19
CA TYR A 187 10.45 -16.20 1.86
C TYR A 187 9.60 -14.94 1.88
N GLY A 188 9.57 -14.24 3.01
CA GLY A 188 8.77 -13.04 3.15
C GLY A 188 9.11 -12.20 4.36
N TYR A 189 8.33 -11.15 4.58
CA TYR A 189 8.45 -10.31 5.77
C TYR A 189 7.84 -10.99 6.99
N PRO A 190 8.26 -10.57 8.22
CA PRO A 190 7.69 -11.09 9.45
C PRO A 190 6.16 -10.95 9.47
N VAL A 191 5.49 -12.06 9.82
CA VAL A 191 4.01 -12.12 9.81
C VAL A 191 3.38 -11.50 11.05
N THR A 192 4.19 -11.03 12.00
CA THR A 192 3.69 -10.29 13.15
C THR A 192 3.30 -8.86 12.78
N ILE A 193 2.11 -8.44 13.20
CA ILE A 193 1.60 -7.08 13.00
C ILE A 193 2.41 -5.99 13.73
N TYR A 194 3.24 -6.38 14.68
CA TYR A 194 4.10 -5.48 15.45
C TYR A 194 5.49 -5.27 14.81
N SER A 195 5.73 -5.84 13.64
CA SER A 195 6.96 -5.57 12.90
C SER A 195 6.96 -4.15 12.31
N PRO A 196 8.08 -3.42 12.39
CA PRO A 196 8.22 -2.15 11.67
C PRO A 196 8.00 -2.26 10.17
N THR A 197 8.19 -3.46 9.60
CA THR A 197 7.99 -3.77 8.18
C THR A 197 6.64 -4.44 7.90
N SER A 198 5.65 -4.25 8.77
CA SER A 198 4.32 -4.88 8.62
C SER A 198 3.55 -4.43 7.38
N GLY A 199 3.84 -3.25 6.83
CA GLY A 199 3.13 -2.72 5.67
C GLY A 199 3.09 -3.65 4.44
N PRO A 200 4.22 -4.21 3.96
CA PRO A 200 4.25 -5.21 2.91
C PRO A 200 3.45 -6.47 3.24
N MET A 201 3.65 -7.04 4.43
CA MET A 201 2.95 -8.24 4.90
C MET A 201 1.44 -8.02 4.98
N LEU A 202 0.96 -6.92 5.57
CA LEU A 202 -0.46 -6.58 5.66
C LEU A 202 -1.10 -6.42 4.29
N SER A 203 -0.37 -5.79 3.35
CA SER A 203 -0.86 -5.65 1.98
C SER A 203 -0.95 -7.00 1.27
N PHE A 204 0.05 -7.86 1.44
CA PHE A 204 0.05 -9.21 0.89
C PHE A 204 -1.11 -10.03 1.47
N ARG A 205 -1.27 -10.03 2.80
CA ARG A 205 -2.37 -10.69 3.50
C ARG A 205 -3.74 -10.26 2.96
N LYS A 206 -3.95 -8.96 2.79
CA LYS A 206 -5.21 -8.40 2.27
C LYS A 206 -5.45 -8.78 0.82
N GLN A 207 -4.46 -8.59 -0.04
CA GLN A 207 -4.62 -8.72 -1.49
C GLN A 207 -4.56 -10.17 -1.98
N VAL A 208 -3.76 -11.02 -1.33
CA VAL A 208 -3.54 -12.42 -1.72
C VAL A 208 -4.38 -13.36 -0.89
N MET A 209 -4.36 -13.23 0.44
CA MET A 209 -4.97 -14.18 1.38
C MET A 209 -6.39 -13.76 1.82
N GLN A 210 -6.97 -12.71 1.21
CA GLN A 210 -8.33 -12.21 1.53
C GLN A 210 -8.49 -11.88 3.02
N GLY A 211 -7.43 -11.36 3.66
CA GLY A 211 -7.42 -11.08 5.10
C GLY A 211 -7.07 -12.28 6.00
N GLY A 212 -6.89 -13.46 5.42
CA GLY A 212 -6.45 -14.65 6.16
C GLY A 212 -5.08 -14.44 6.83
N ASP A 213 -4.89 -15.01 8.01
CA ASP A 213 -3.68 -14.87 8.82
C ASP A 213 -3.01 -16.23 9.15
N ILE A 214 -3.46 -17.30 8.50
CA ILE A 214 -2.83 -18.62 8.62
C ILE A 214 -1.84 -18.76 7.47
N TRP A 215 -0.58 -18.59 7.81
CA TRP A 215 0.54 -18.62 6.88
C TRP A 215 1.13 -20.03 6.74
N ASN A 216 1.82 -20.24 5.62
CA ASN A 216 2.62 -21.44 5.42
C ASN A 216 3.62 -21.61 6.57
N PRO A 217 3.61 -22.74 7.31
CA PRO A 217 4.50 -22.94 8.47
C PRO A 217 5.99 -22.97 8.11
N ASP A 218 6.33 -23.21 6.83
CA ASP A 218 7.70 -23.20 6.33
C ASP A 218 8.15 -21.80 5.81
N LEU A 219 7.34 -20.75 6.00
CA LEU A 219 7.71 -19.39 5.64
C LEU A 219 8.95 -18.95 6.43
N GLN A 220 10.00 -18.59 5.71
CA GLN A 220 11.20 -17.98 6.28
C GLN A 220 11.06 -16.46 6.27
N GLU A 221 11.20 -15.86 7.43
CA GLU A 221 10.95 -14.45 7.67
C GLU A 221 12.24 -13.63 7.69
N PHE A 222 12.24 -12.50 6.99
CA PHE A 222 13.35 -11.55 6.95
C PHE A 222 12.83 -10.11 7.17
N PRO A 223 13.46 -9.30 8.04
CA PRO A 223 12.98 -7.96 8.36
C PRO A 223 13.11 -6.97 7.21
N GLU A 224 13.99 -7.23 6.21
CA GLU A 224 14.29 -6.31 5.13
C GLU A 224 14.17 -6.98 3.76
N GLY A 225 13.66 -6.23 2.76
CA GLY A 225 13.50 -6.73 1.40
C GLY A 225 14.80 -7.19 0.75
N LYS A 226 15.89 -6.46 1.00
CA LYS A 226 17.22 -6.87 0.53
C LYS A 226 17.65 -8.24 1.05
N GLN A 227 17.35 -8.56 2.30
CA GLN A 227 17.68 -9.87 2.88
C GLN A 227 16.84 -10.99 2.24
N ILE A 228 15.56 -10.69 1.88
CA ILE A 228 14.72 -11.61 1.12
C ILE A 228 15.37 -11.87 -0.25
N ALA A 229 15.76 -10.83 -0.98
CA ALA A 229 16.41 -10.96 -2.29
C ALA A 229 17.75 -11.70 -2.22
N ASP A 230 18.56 -11.43 -1.21
CA ASP A 230 19.84 -12.13 -0.98
C ASP A 230 19.63 -13.63 -0.70
N ALA A 231 18.57 -13.99 0.03
CA ALA A 231 18.18 -15.37 0.28
C ALA A 231 17.66 -16.06 -0.99
N LEU A 232 16.76 -15.41 -1.73
CA LEU A 232 16.26 -15.90 -3.02
C LEU A 232 17.37 -16.14 -4.04
N THR A 233 18.38 -15.28 -4.07
CA THR A 233 19.53 -15.42 -4.99
C THR A 233 20.33 -16.71 -4.71
N LYS A 234 20.33 -17.20 -3.47
CA LYS A 234 21.06 -18.41 -3.04
C LYS A 234 20.22 -19.69 -3.15
N ASP A 235 18.93 -19.57 -3.35
CA ASP A 235 17.99 -20.68 -3.37
C ASP A 235 17.16 -20.71 -4.65
N ARG A 236 17.58 -21.56 -5.57
CA ARG A 236 16.95 -21.74 -6.88
C ARG A 236 15.47 -22.09 -6.83
N TYR A 237 15.04 -22.78 -5.75
CA TYR A 237 13.68 -23.28 -5.57
C TYR A 237 12.81 -22.38 -4.70
N ALA A 238 13.31 -21.22 -4.37
CA ALA A 238 12.59 -20.27 -3.54
C ALA A 238 11.66 -19.34 -4.34
N ILE A 239 10.64 -18.86 -3.65
CA ILE A 239 9.76 -17.75 -4.03
C ILE A 239 9.64 -16.78 -2.86
N GLY A 240 9.58 -15.48 -3.15
CA GLY A 240 9.40 -14.47 -2.11
C GLY A 240 8.71 -13.23 -2.66
N TYR A 241 8.32 -12.33 -1.74
CA TYR A 241 7.76 -11.03 -2.13
C TYR A 241 8.56 -9.90 -1.48
N THR A 242 8.91 -8.90 -2.30
CA THR A 242 9.69 -7.73 -1.88
C THR A 242 9.48 -6.56 -2.83
N CYS A 243 10.32 -5.52 -2.77
CA CYS A 243 10.36 -4.43 -3.74
C CYS A 243 10.98 -4.90 -5.07
N LEU A 244 10.50 -4.37 -6.20
CA LEU A 244 11.19 -4.57 -7.49
C LEU A 244 12.62 -4.00 -7.47
N CYS A 245 12.88 -2.99 -6.65
CA CYS A 245 14.21 -2.40 -6.46
C CYS A 245 15.25 -3.35 -5.85
N ASP A 246 14.82 -4.49 -5.29
CA ASP A 246 15.69 -5.54 -4.77
C ASP A 246 16.02 -6.61 -5.84
N GLU A 247 15.55 -6.43 -7.10
CA GLU A 247 15.87 -7.34 -8.22
C GLU A 247 17.39 -7.40 -8.45
N THR A 248 17.88 -8.60 -8.69
CA THR A 248 19.29 -8.86 -9.01
C THR A 248 19.39 -9.56 -10.37
N ASP A 249 20.61 -9.70 -10.89
CA ASP A 249 20.83 -10.46 -12.13
C ASP A 249 20.42 -11.93 -12.05
N ALA A 250 20.27 -12.48 -10.85
CA ALA A 250 19.86 -13.87 -10.61
C ALA A 250 18.35 -14.04 -10.40
N LEU A 251 17.60 -12.96 -10.23
CA LEU A 251 16.17 -12.98 -9.93
C LEU A 251 15.34 -12.42 -11.09
N LYS A 252 14.07 -12.76 -11.10
CA LYS A 252 13.06 -12.15 -11.98
C LYS A 252 11.72 -12.01 -11.26
N PRO A 253 10.96 -10.93 -11.54
CA PRO A 253 9.59 -10.80 -11.09
C PRO A 253 8.65 -11.67 -11.93
N LEU A 254 7.60 -12.19 -11.30
CA LEU A 254 6.49 -12.87 -11.98
C LEU A 254 5.35 -11.89 -12.25
N ALA A 255 4.67 -12.06 -13.39
CA ALA A 255 3.41 -11.40 -13.66
C ALA A 255 2.30 -12.00 -12.78
N ILE A 256 1.36 -11.19 -12.30
CA ILE A 256 0.29 -11.64 -11.39
C ILE A 256 -1.07 -11.52 -12.07
N ALA A 257 -1.81 -12.62 -12.07
CA ALA A 257 -3.18 -12.66 -12.58
C ALA A 257 -4.17 -12.37 -11.45
N PRO A 258 -5.02 -11.35 -11.57
CA PRO A 258 -6.17 -11.17 -10.69
C PRO A 258 -7.18 -12.30 -10.87
N ALA A 259 -8.15 -12.41 -9.97
CA ALA A 259 -9.20 -13.42 -10.08
C ALA A 259 -9.94 -13.32 -11.43
N GLY A 260 -9.89 -14.40 -12.24
CA GLY A 260 -10.52 -14.46 -13.55
C GLY A 260 -9.90 -13.58 -14.64
N GLY A 261 -8.75 -12.93 -14.39
CA GLY A 261 -8.08 -12.03 -15.33
C GLY A 261 -6.78 -12.60 -15.91
N ALA A 262 -6.24 -11.89 -16.90
CA ALA A 262 -4.91 -12.17 -17.46
C ALA A 262 -3.81 -11.73 -16.51
N ALA A 263 -2.66 -12.39 -16.61
CA ALA A 263 -1.48 -12.01 -15.82
C ALA A 263 -0.94 -10.63 -16.25
N VAL A 264 -0.71 -9.77 -15.26
CA VAL A 264 -0.23 -8.40 -15.43
C VAL A 264 1.21 -8.30 -14.90
N PRO A 265 2.17 -7.85 -15.72
CA PRO A 265 3.54 -7.66 -15.25
C PRO A 265 3.64 -6.44 -14.32
N LEU A 266 4.58 -6.49 -13.38
CA LEU A 266 4.91 -5.34 -12.55
C LEU A 266 5.75 -4.34 -13.37
N THR A 267 5.15 -3.24 -13.72
CA THR A 267 5.78 -2.11 -14.42
C THR A 267 5.28 -0.79 -13.83
N ARG A 268 6.00 0.29 -14.11
CA ARG A 268 5.54 1.63 -13.72
C ARG A 268 4.15 1.95 -14.29
N ALA A 269 3.86 1.54 -15.52
CA ALA A 269 2.56 1.78 -16.16
C ALA A 269 1.43 1.02 -15.46
N THR A 270 1.63 -0.29 -15.19
CA THR A 270 0.60 -1.14 -14.57
C THR A 270 0.40 -0.85 -13.08
N VAL A 271 1.38 -0.26 -12.41
CA VAL A 271 1.20 0.28 -11.05
C VAL A 271 0.46 1.62 -11.10
N ALA A 272 0.79 2.49 -12.07
CA ALA A 272 0.15 3.80 -12.21
C ALA A 272 -1.34 3.71 -12.58
N ASP A 273 -1.71 2.82 -13.48
CA ASP A 273 -3.11 2.57 -13.87
C ASP A 273 -3.83 1.59 -12.93
N ARG A 274 -3.09 1.02 -11.95
CA ARG A 274 -3.56 0.08 -10.92
C ARG A 274 -4.07 -1.26 -11.46
N SER A 275 -3.69 -1.62 -12.68
CA SER A 275 -3.98 -2.95 -13.23
C SER A 275 -3.13 -4.06 -12.59
N TYR A 276 -1.94 -3.73 -12.03
CA TYR A 276 -1.14 -4.69 -11.28
C TYR A 276 -1.78 -5.00 -9.93
N PRO A 277 -2.13 -6.28 -9.65
CA PRO A 277 -2.95 -6.63 -8.48
C PRO A 277 -2.31 -6.31 -7.13
N LEU A 278 -0.98 -6.35 -7.03
CA LEU A 278 -0.25 -6.12 -5.78
C LEU A 278 0.25 -4.66 -5.64
N THR A 279 -0.48 -3.73 -6.25
CA THR A 279 -0.27 -2.28 -6.07
C THR A 279 -0.70 -1.86 -4.68
N ARG A 280 0.15 -1.07 -4.00
CA ARG A 280 -0.13 -0.52 -2.67
C ARG A 280 -0.45 0.97 -2.75
N SER A 281 -1.04 1.49 -1.70
CA SER A 281 -1.43 2.90 -1.60
C SER A 281 -0.96 3.52 -0.29
N VAL A 282 -0.94 4.84 -0.25
CA VAL A 282 -0.75 5.64 0.96
C VAL A 282 -2.01 6.44 1.27
N TYR A 283 -2.20 6.74 2.54
CA TYR A 283 -3.47 7.25 3.05
C TYR A 283 -3.26 8.45 3.97
N ILE A 284 -4.25 9.31 4.02
CA ILE A 284 -4.47 10.26 5.11
C ILE A 284 -5.77 9.85 5.79
N TYR A 285 -5.70 9.66 7.11
CA TYR A 285 -6.88 9.45 7.94
C TYR A 285 -7.18 10.73 8.71
N ILE A 286 -8.45 11.05 8.84
CA ILE A 286 -8.92 12.19 9.62
C ILE A 286 -10.02 11.75 10.58
N ASP A 287 -10.09 12.40 11.72
CA ASP A 287 -11.20 12.21 12.65
C ASP A 287 -12.40 13.01 12.16
N ARG A 288 -13.46 12.31 11.76
CA ARG A 288 -14.72 12.89 11.29
C ARG A 288 -15.89 12.11 11.87
N THR A 289 -16.67 12.75 12.69
CA THR A 289 -17.95 12.20 13.16
C THR A 289 -18.89 11.98 11.96
N PRO A 290 -19.49 10.80 11.81
CA PRO A 290 -20.44 10.54 10.72
C PRO A 290 -21.60 11.54 10.72
N GLY A 291 -21.87 12.12 9.55
CA GLY A 291 -22.91 13.15 9.39
C GLY A 291 -22.45 14.58 9.65
N GLU A 292 -21.29 14.77 10.29
CA GLU A 292 -20.73 16.11 10.49
C GLU A 292 -19.82 16.50 9.30
N PRO A 293 -19.72 17.80 8.98
CA PRO A 293 -18.81 18.26 7.94
C PRO A 293 -17.35 18.11 8.36
N VAL A 294 -16.47 17.89 7.40
CA VAL A 294 -15.02 18.00 7.61
C VAL A 294 -14.67 19.45 7.95
N ASP A 295 -13.69 19.67 8.87
CA ASP A 295 -13.16 21.01 9.13
C ASP A 295 -12.87 21.74 7.79
N PRO A 296 -13.32 22.98 7.63
CA PRO A 296 -13.25 23.68 6.34
C PRO A 296 -11.82 23.81 5.80
N ALA A 297 -10.83 24.13 6.64
CA ALA A 297 -9.45 24.29 6.20
C ALA A 297 -8.81 22.95 5.83
N LEU A 298 -9.11 21.90 6.59
CA LEU A 298 -8.69 20.54 6.31
C LEU A 298 -9.34 20.01 5.02
N LYS A 299 -10.62 20.28 4.79
CA LYS A 299 -11.33 19.93 3.56
C LYS A 299 -10.71 20.60 2.34
N GLU A 300 -10.39 21.89 2.42
CA GLU A 300 -9.70 22.63 1.36
C GLU A 300 -8.34 22.00 1.04
N PHE A 301 -7.53 21.68 2.07
CA PHE A 301 -6.24 21.03 1.88
C PHE A 301 -6.39 19.66 1.21
N LEU A 302 -7.28 18.78 1.70
CA LEU A 302 -7.50 17.47 1.10
C LEU A 302 -8.07 17.56 -0.32
N THR A 303 -8.89 18.59 -0.60
CA THR A 303 -9.37 18.89 -1.96
C THR A 303 -8.21 19.28 -2.87
N TYR A 304 -7.25 20.08 -2.38
CA TYR A 304 -6.03 20.39 -3.09
C TYR A 304 -5.21 19.12 -3.37
N VAL A 305 -4.96 18.30 -2.37
CA VAL A 305 -4.20 17.03 -2.49
C VAL A 305 -4.77 16.14 -3.60
N LEU A 306 -6.10 16.04 -3.68
CA LEU A 306 -6.81 15.20 -4.66
C LEU A 306 -7.03 15.88 -6.02
N SER A 307 -6.64 17.14 -6.17
CA SER A 307 -6.74 17.92 -7.41
C SER A 307 -5.62 17.63 -8.40
N ARG A 308 -5.72 18.23 -9.59
CA ARG A 308 -4.65 18.17 -10.60
C ARG A 308 -3.32 18.64 -10.03
N GLN A 309 -3.29 19.76 -9.33
CA GLN A 309 -2.07 20.35 -8.78
C GLN A 309 -1.45 19.46 -7.71
N GLY A 310 -2.25 18.99 -6.74
CA GLY A 310 -1.76 18.11 -5.68
C GLY A 310 -1.24 16.78 -6.22
N GLN A 311 -1.88 16.21 -7.22
CA GLN A 311 -1.43 14.97 -7.87
C GLN A 311 -0.19 15.18 -8.76
N GLN A 312 -0.02 16.37 -9.35
CA GLN A 312 1.23 16.74 -10.05
C GLN A 312 2.41 16.89 -9.08
N ASP A 313 2.17 17.43 -7.89
CA ASP A 313 3.20 17.60 -6.87
C ASP A 313 3.77 16.26 -6.41
N ILE A 314 2.95 15.19 -6.32
CA ILE A 314 3.40 13.83 -6.03
C ILE A 314 4.45 13.38 -7.05
N GLY A 315 4.15 13.52 -8.34
CA GLY A 315 5.02 13.03 -9.42
C GLY A 315 6.37 13.75 -9.51
N ARG A 316 6.47 14.96 -8.95
CA ARG A 316 7.69 15.79 -9.02
C ARG A 316 8.67 15.57 -7.88
N SER A 317 8.20 15.17 -6.71
CA SER A 317 9.00 15.31 -5.49
C SER A 317 9.11 14.07 -4.63
N SER A 318 8.24 13.07 -4.81
CA SER A 318 8.13 12.01 -3.80
C SER A 318 8.53 10.61 -4.27
N GLY A 319 8.66 10.38 -5.58
CA GLY A 319 8.85 9.03 -6.14
C GLY A 319 7.61 8.12 -6.03
N TYR A 320 6.54 8.60 -5.41
CA TYR A 320 5.21 7.99 -5.49
C TYR A 320 4.56 8.24 -6.85
N LEU A 321 3.50 7.52 -7.15
CA LEU A 321 2.70 7.75 -8.34
C LEU A 321 1.38 8.44 -7.99
N PRO A 322 0.88 9.34 -8.85
CA PRO A 322 -0.45 9.90 -8.69
C PRO A 322 -1.53 8.79 -8.66
N LEU A 323 -2.66 9.10 -8.07
CA LEU A 323 -3.89 8.29 -8.23
C LEU A 323 -4.35 8.33 -9.69
N THR A 324 -5.29 7.44 -10.04
CA THR A 324 -6.09 7.64 -11.25
C THR A 324 -7.14 8.74 -11.01
N PRO A 325 -7.58 9.48 -12.06
CA PRO A 325 -8.61 10.50 -11.91
C PRO A 325 -9.92 9.96 -11.33
N GLU A 326 -10.23 8.70 -11.60
CA GLU A 326 -11.41 8.01 -11.08
C GLU A 326 -11.33 7.85 -9.56
N ILE A 327 -10.22 7.32 -9.08
CA ILE A 327 -10.00 7.15 -7.64
C ILE A 327 -10.00 8.50 -6.93
N ALA A 328 -9.32 9.51 -7.47
CA ALA A 328 -9.31 10.84 -6.87
C ALA A 328 -10.72 11.43 -6.73
N ARG A 329 -11.58 11.25 -7.73
CA ARG A 329 -13.01 11.65 -7.65
C ARG A 329 -13.77 10.91 -6.57
N GLN A 330 -13.57 9.59 -6.44
CA GLN A 330 -14.18 8.78 -5.36
C GLN A 330 -13.71 9.26 -3.98
N GLN A 331 -12.43 9.60 -3.82
CA GLN A 331 -11.92 10.11 -2.56
C GLN A 331 -12.49 11.51 -2.24
N LEU A 332 -12.62 12.39 -3.25
CA LEU A 332 -13.26 13.70 -3.08
C LEU A 332 -14.72 13.60 -2.60
N GLN A 333 -15.48 12.59 -3.06
CA GLN A 333 -16.85 12.35 -2.61
C GLN A 333 -16.92 12.06 -1.11
N LYS A 334 -15.90 11.43 -0.53
CA LYS A 334 -15.85 11.16 0.90
C LYS A 334 -15.74 12.42 1.77
N LEU A 335 -15.30 13.54 1.20
CA LEU A 335 -15.15 14.82 1.91
C LEU A 335 -16.45 15.66 1.94
N GLN A 336 -17.51 15.20 1.31
CA GLN A 336 -18.78 15.92 1.22
C GLN A 336 -19.74 15.66 2.38
#